data_fc3be7c4e7ba0f36f01c610b034fd324
#
_entry.id   fc3be7c4e7ba0f36f01c610b034fd324
#
_cell.length_a   1.000
_cell.length_b   1.000
_cell.length_c   1.000
_cell.angle_alpha   90.00
_cell.angle_beta   90.00
_cell.angle_gamma   90.00
#
_symmetry.space_group_name_H-M   'P 1'
#
loop_
_entity.id
_entity.type
_entity.pdbx_description
1 polymer ?
#
loop_
_entity_poly.entity_id
_entity_poly.type
_entity_poly.pdbx_seq_one_letter_code
_entity_poly.pdbx_strand_id
1 'polypeptide(L)'
;SGNMEYGPTKNVLVSGCTLISTSAAIKIGTEGTGNFENLIVNNCIISDSNRGISIQIRDGGSVKNASFSDIIIETRRFADCWWGCGEPITISTHDRDEQTKSGHISGIRFRNITCDSENGVFLSGSDGNHIEDVLFENVTVTLRNKSKWPKGRYDLRPGYGQKIEEIPSAGFYMRRADDVTLRN
;
A
#
# COMPACT_ATOMS: atom_id res chain seq x y z
N SER A 1 -14.77 8.09 -5.03
CA SER A 1 -14.49 7.84 -3.63
C SER A 1 -15.29 6.64 -3.14
N GLY A 2 -14.70 5.80 -2.30
CA GLY A 2 -15.40 4.66 -1.71
C GLY A 2 -16.31 5.07 -0.55
N ASN A 3 -17.28 5.92 -0.80
CA ASN A 3 -18.27 6.33 0.19
C ASN A 3 -19.59 5.60 -0.08
N MET A 4 -20.18 5.01 0.95
CA MET A 4 -21.47 4.28 0.85
C MET A 4 -22.62 5.14 0.31
N GLU A 5 -22.63 6.44 0.62
CA GLU A 5 -23.61 7.38 0.11
C GLU A 5 -23.62 7.48 -1.42
N TYR A 6 -22.44 7.36 -2.04
CA TYR A 6 -22.27 7.46 -3.50
C TYR A 6 -22.02 6.11 -4.17
N GLY A 7 -22.08 5.03 -3.39
CA GLY A 7 -21.84 3.67 -3.85
C GLY A 7 -20.36 3.29 -3.96
N PRO A 8 -20.07 2.06 -4.38
CA PRO A 8 -18.72 1.55 -4.49
C PRO A 8 -17.96 2.17 -5.67
N THR A 9 -16.63 2.24 -5.54
CA THR A 9 -15.71 2.53 -6.64
C THR A 9 -15.41 1.23 -7.38
N LYS A 10 -15.86 1.13 -8.64
CA LYS A 10 -15.71 -0.11 -9.42
C LYS A 10 -15.17 0.11 -10.81
N ASN A 11 -14.51 -0.93 -11.33
CA ASN A 11 -14.10 -1.02 -12.74
C ASN A 11 -13.20 0.17 -13.16
N VAL A 12 -12.16 0.42 -12.36
CA VAL A 12 -11.21 1.51 -12.60
C VAL A 12 -10.00 0.97 -13.34
N LEU A 13 -9.63 1.59 -14.44
CA LEU A 13 -8.40 1.35 -15.17
C LEU A 13 -7.52 2.60 -15.16
N VAL A 14 -6.27 2.43 -14.72
CA VAL A 14 -5.19 3.42 -14.83
C VAL A 14 -4.06 2.80 -15.63
N SER A 15 -3.67 3.40 -16.73
CA SER A 15 -2.64 2.85 -17.61
C SER A 15 -1.80 3.92 -18.28
N GLY A 16 -0.52 3.63 -18.52
CA GLY A 16 0.36 4.50 -19.30
C GLY A 16 0.68 5.84 -18.63
N CYS A 17 0.72 5.89 -17.30
CA CYS A 17 0.92 7.11 -16.53
C CYS A 17 2.34 7.22 -15.96
N THR A 18 2.87 8.45 -15.92
CA THR A 18 4.01 8.80 -15.06
C THR A 18 3.48 9.58 -13.86
N LEU A 19 3.78 9.09 -12.65
CA LEU A 19 3.23 9.57 -11.40
C LEU A 19 4.34 10.01 -10.44
N ILE A 20 4.17 11.18 -9.80
CA ILE A 20 5.08 11.73 -8.80
C ILE A 20 4.24 12.24 -7.62
N SER A 21 4.65 11.90 -6.39
CA SER A 21 3.92 12.35 -5.20
C SER A 21 4.80 12.40 -3.96
N THR A 22 4.75 13.49 -3.21
CA THR A 22 5.37 13.58 -1.89
C THR A 22 4.62 12.78 -0.80
N SER A 23 3.50 12.14 -1.16
CA SER A 23 2.75 11.19 -0.33
C SER A 23 2.73 9.82 -1.02
N ALA A 24 1.60 9.34 -1.53
CA ALA A 24 1.51 8.11 -2.29
C ALA A 24 1.11 8.40 -3.74
N ALA A 25 1.86 7.85 -4.71
CA ALA A 25 1.57 8.06 -6.13
C ALA A 25 0.24 7.42 -6.54
N ILE A 26 -0.03 6.21 -6.03
CA ILE A 26 -1.31 5.52 -6.16
C ILE A 26 -1.82 5.26 -4.75
N LYS A 27 -3.01 5.78 -4.42
CA LYS A 27 -3.60 5.61 -3.09
C LYS A 27 -5.05 5.14 -3.16
N ILE A 28 -5.36 4.06 -2.44
CA ILE A 28 -6.70 3.56 -2.18
C ILE A 28 -6.96 3.71 -0.68
N GLY A 29 -7.98 4.48 -0.32
CA GLY A 29 -8.24 4.86 1.08
C GLY A 29 -7.48 6.16 1.45
N THR A 30 -7.32 6.52 2.69
CA THR A 30 -7.71 5.86 3.97
C THR A 30 -9.19 5.93 4.28
N GLU A 31 -9.89 6.98 3.83
CA GLU A 31 -11.31 7.17 4.01
C GLU A 31 -12.08 6.36 2.97
N GLY A 32 -13.03 5.57 3.43
CA GLY A 32 -13.86 4.79 2.55
C GLY A 32 -14.77 3.84 3.32
N THR A 33 -16.05 4.15 3.34
CA THR A 33 -17.11 3.27 3.85
C THR A 33 -17.68 2.37 2.75
N GLY A 34 -17.46 2.72 1.48
CA GLY A 34 -17.82 1.93 0.31
C GLY A 34 -16.66 1.09 -0.23
N ASN A 35 -16.97 0.04 -0.94
CA ASN A 35 -15.98 -0.88 -1.49
C ASN A 35 -15.23 -0.32 -2.69
N PHE A 36 -14.01 -0.81 -2.88
CA PHE A 36 -13.21 -0.67 -4.10
C PHE A 36 -13.10 -2.03 -4.77
N GLU A 37 -13.57 -2.17 -6.00
CA GLU A 37 -13.69 -3.45 -6.68
C GLU A 37 -13.25 -3.38 -8.15
N ASN A 38 -12.53 -4.40 -8.61
CA ASN A 38 -12.08 -4.51 -9.99
C ASN A 38 -11.20 -3.33 -10.42
N LEU A 39 -10.05 -3.18 -9.79
CA LEU A 39 -9.11 -2.11 -10.08
C LEU A 39 -7.93 -2.68 -10.88
N ILE A 40 -7.56 -2.02 -11.96
CA ILE A 40 -6.38 -2.36 -12.76
C ILE A 40 -5.50 -1.12 -12.88
N VAL A 41 -4.24 -1.25 -12.51
CA VAL A 41 -3.19 -0.25 -12.73
C VAL A 41 -2.03 -0.92 -13.44
N ASN A 42 -1.68 -0.46 -14.63
CA ASN A 42 -0.62 -1.08 -15.40
C ASN A 42 0.18 -0.12 -16.27
N ASN A 43 1.34 -0.59 -16.73
CA ASN A 43 2.21 0.17 -17.65
C ASN A 43 2.49 1.59 -17.14
N CYS A 44 2.82 1.74 -15.85
CA CYS A 44 3.05 3.02 -15.22
C CYS A 44 4.49 3.18 -14.71
N ILE A 45 4.93 4.42 -14.62
CA ILE A 45 6.18 4.79 -13.96
C ILE A 45 5.83 5.65 -12.75
N ILE A 46 6.26 5.23 -11.58
CA ILE A 46 6.20 5.99 -10.34
C ILE A 46 7.62 6.44 -10.03
N SER A 47 7.87 7.74 -10.04
CA SER A 47 9.19 8.29 -9.78
C SER A 47 9.14 9.32 -8.65
N ASP A 48 10.27 9.47 -7.95
CA ASP A 48 10.46 10.49 -6.91
C ASP A 48 9.26 10.63 -5.95
N SER A 49 8.76 9.52 -5.47
CA SER A 49 7.55 9.48 -4.62
C SER A 49 7.87 8.99 -3.21
N ASN A 50 7.09 9.44 -2.20
CA ASN A 50 7.29 8.97 -0.82
C ASN A 50 6.78 7.53 -0.65
N ARG A 51 5.62 7.21 -1.23
CA ARG A 51 5.13 5.84 -1.42
C ARG A 51 4.78 5.60 -2.88
N GLY A 52 4.99 4.39 -3.34
CA GLY A 52 4.54 3.99 -4.66
C GLY A 52 3.04 3.69 -4.66
N ILE A 53 2.68 2.48 -4.29
CA ILE A 53 1.30 2.00 -4.18
C ILE A 53 0.92 1.87 -2.71
N SER A 54 -0.18 2.49 -2.31
CA SER A 54 -0.67 2.48 -0.92
C SER A 54 -2.15 2.10 -0.87
N ILE A 55 -2.43 0.95 -0.26
CA ILE A 55 -3.79 0.46 0.00
C ILE A 55 -3.99 0.49 1.51
N GLN A 56 -4.79 1.43 2.00
CA GLN A 56 -4.97 1.64 3.43
C GLN A 56 -6.45 1.76 3.75
N ILE A 57 -7.01 0.76 4.39
CA ILE A 57 -8.41 0.77 4.81
C ILE A 57 -8.49 1.03 6.32
N ARG A 58 -9.32 2.01 6.69
CA ARG A 58 -9.53 2.47 8.07
C ARG A 58 -11.00 2.50 8.46
N ASP A 59 -11.87 2.60 7.48
CA ASP A 59 -13.32 2.59 7.62
C ASP A 59 -13.89 1.26 7.10
N GLY A 60 -15.19 1.05 7.13
CA GLY A 60 -15.81 -0.24 6.82
C GLY A 60 -15.74 -0.72 5.37
N GLY A 61 -15.24 0.11 4.43
CA GLY A 61 -15.09 -0.28 3.02
C GLY A 61 -14.00 -1.33 2.81
N SER A 62 -14.20 -2.19 1.82
CA SER A 62 -13.27 -3.27 1.47
C SER A 62 -12.61 -3.03 0.12
N VAL A 63 -11.44 -3.64 -0.09
CA VAL A 63 -10.77 -3.68 -1.40
C VAL A 63 -10.75 -5.11 -1.90
N LYS A 64 -11.27 -5.33 -3.11
CA LYS A 64 -11.33 -6.65 -3.73
C LYS A 64 -10.93 -6.61 -5.20
N ASN A 65 -10.18 -7.63 -5.62
CA ASN A 65 -9.84 -7.82 -7.02
C ASN A 65 -9.10 -6.61 -7.62
N ALA A 66 -7.92 -6.30 -7.07
CA ALA A 66 -7.05 -5.25 -7.58
C ALA A 66 -5.76 -5.84 -8.17
N SER A 67 -5.40 -5.40 -9.37
CA SER A 67 -4.20 -5.84 -10.09
C SER A 67 -3.32 -4.66 -10.43
N PHE A 68 -2.03 -4.80 -10.09
CA PHE A 68 -0.96 -3.85 -10.40
C PHE A 68 0.10 -4.58 -11.20
N SER A 69 0.38 -4.16 -12.43
CA SER A 69 1.35 -4.87 -13.28
C SER A 69 2.19 -3.96 -14.15
N ASP A 70 3.39 -4.43 -14.46
CA ASP A 70 4.29 -3.75 -15.40
C ASP A 70 4.58 -2.31 -14.96
N ILE A 71 5.02 -2.15 -13.70
CA ILE A 71 5.24 -0.86 -13.06
C ILE A 71 6.71 -0.74 -12.61
N ILE A 72 7.32 0.39 -12.91
CA ILE A 72 8.60 0.80 -12.34
C ILE A 72 8.30 1.76 -11.20
N ILE A 73 8.86 1.48 -10.02
CA ILE A 73 8.62 2.27 -8.80
C ILE A 73 9.95 2.78 -8.25
N GLU A 74 10.07 4.09 -8.14
CA GLU A 74 11.14 4.74 -7.41
C GLU A 74 10.56 5.53 -6.25
N THR A 75 10.99 5.18 -5.02
CA THR A 75 10.56 5.90 -3.82
C THR A 75 11.74 6.40 -3.01
N ARG A 76 11.53 7.54 -2.35
CA ARG A 76 12.41 8.12 -1.36
C ARG A 76 11.64 8.91 -0.32
N ARG A 77 12.28 9.20 0.81
CA ARG A 77 11.67 10.00 1.86
C ARG A 77 11.93 11.49 1.61
N PHE A 78 10.89 12.30 1.82
CA PHE A 78 10.94 13.76 1.73
C PHE A 78 11.05 14.39 3.12
N ALA A 79 10.65 13.66 4.16
CA ALA A 79 10.71 14.05 5.55
C ALA A 79 11.06 12.83 6.41
N ASP A 80 11.16 12.99 7.73
CA ASP A 80 11.47 11.88 8.63
C ASP A 80 10.44 10.75 8.51
N CYS A 81 9.20 10.94 8.78
CA CYS A 81 8.08 10.09 8.36
C CYS A 81 6.83 10.95 8.28
N TRP A 82 6.33 11.17 7.09
CA TRP A 82 5.15 11.97 6.85
C TRP A 82 4.28 11.28 5.80
N TRP A 83 3.27 10.58 6.28
CA TRP A 83 2.36 9.78 5.43
C TRP A 83 3.10 8.77 4.54
N GLY A 84 4.20 8.26 5.06
CA GLY A 84 5.05 7.28 4.40
C GLY A 84 6.52 7.44 4.79
N CYS A 85 7.27 6.40 4.56
CA CYS A 85 8.69 6.33 4.88
C CYS A 85 9.51 5.70 3.75
N GLY A 86 9.13 5.90 2.49
CA GLY A 86 9.86 5.41 1.31
C GLY A 86 9.48 4.00 0.87
N GLU A 87 8.30 3.50 1.24
CA GLU A 87 7.84 2.17 0.87
C GLU A 87 7.35 2.13 -0.59
N PRO A 88 7.76 1.15 -1.41
CA PRO A 88 7.26 1.03 -2.79
C PRO A 88 5.83 0.52 -2.84
N ILE A 89 5.45 -0.38 -1.91
CA ILE A 89 4.12 -0.95 -1.79
C ILE A 89 3.78 -1.06 -0.30
N THR A 90 2.63 -0.51 0.08
CA THR A 90 2.10 -0.56 1.45
C THR A 90 0.64 -1.00 1.43
N ILE A 91 0.31 -2.02 2.24
CA ILE A 91 -1.07 -2.47 2.45
C ILE A 91 -1.33 -2.51 3.95
N SER A 92 -2.42 -1.90 4.41
CA SER A 92 -2.77 -1.99 5.82
C SER A 92 -4.26 -1.87 6.11
N THR A 93 -4.71 -2.67 7.11
CA THR A 93 -6.06 -2.65 7.67
C THR A 93 -5.96 -2.32 9.15
N HIS A 94 -6.37 -1.13 9.55
CA HIS A 94 -6.43 -0.72 10.95
C HIS A 94 -7.68 0.11 11.17
N ASP A 95 -8.30 -0.02 12.34
CA ASP A 95 -9.48 0.77 12.69
C ASP A 95 -9.11 2.25 12.76
N ARG A 96 -10.01 3.14 12.33
CA ARG A 96 -9.81 4.59 12.42
C ARG A 96 -9.84 5.08 13.86
N ASP A 97 -10.81 4.57 14.60
CA ASP A 97 -11.10 4.88 16.00
C ASP A 97 -11.72 3.66 16.71
N GLU A 98 -12.16 3.81 17.96
CA GLU A 98 -12.76 2.72 18.74
C GLU A 98 -14.09 2.21 18.16
N GLN A 99 -14.83 3.05 17.46
CA GLN A 99 -16.17 2.75 16.97
C GLN A 99 -16.17 2.27 15.52
N THR A 100 -15.16 2.66 14.74
CA THR A 100 -15.09 2.36 13.31
C THR A 100 -14.21 1.15 13.06
N LYS A 101 -14.78 0.10 12.46
CA LYS A 101 -14.03 -1.09 12.08
C LYS A 101 -13.54 -0.99 10.64
N SER A 102 -12.27 -1.33 10.43
CA SER A 102 -11.72 -1.40 9.09
C SER A 102 -12.40 -2.49 8.27
N GLY A 103 -12.53 -2.26 6.96
CA GLY A 103 -13.00 -3.26 6.03
C GLY A 103 -11.88 -4.23 5.63
N HIS A 104 -12.19 -5.12 4.71
CA HIS A 104 -11.37 -6.25 4.30
C HIS A 104 -10.56 -5.95 3.04
N ILE A 105 -9.33 -6.48 2.94
CA ILE A 105 -8.48 -6.41 1.74
C ILE A 105 -8.18 -7.83 1.27
N SER A 106 -8.60 -8.17 0.03
CA SER A 106 -8.35 -9.49 -0.55
C SER A 106 -8.27 -9.46 -2.07
N GLY A 107 -7.65 -10.49 -2.65
CA GLY A 107 -7.55 -10.62 -4.10
C GLY A 107 -6.63 -9.59 -4.75
N ILE A 108 -5.48 -9.30 -4.14
CA ILE A 108 -4.53 -8.30 -4.63
C ILE A 108 -3.40 -8.98 -5.40
N ARG A 109 -3.10 -8.48 -6.58
CA ARG A 109 -2.08 -9.04 -7.47
C ARG A 109 -1.06 -7.99 -7.87
N PHE A 110 0.21 -8.26 -7.61
CA PHE A 110 1.36 -7.46 -8.06
C PHE A 110 2.20 -8.31 -9.00
N ARG A 111 2.40 -7.85 -10.25
CA ARG A 111 3.14 -8.61 -11.27
C ARG A 111 4.12 -7.73 -12.03
N ASN A 112 5.31 -8.26 -12.33
CA ASN A 112 6.31 -7.58 -13.14
C ASN A 112 6.62 -6.18 -12.61
N ILE A 113 6.95 -6.03 -11.33
CA ILE A 113 7.22 -4.73 -10.71
C ILE A 113 8.68 -4.65 -10.29
N THR A 114 9.34 -3.57 -10.70
CA THR A 114 10.70 -3.26 -10.27
C THR A 114 10.68 -2.06 -9.35
N CYS A 115 11.22 -2.24 -8.13
CA CYS A 115 11.26 -1.20 -7.09
C CYS A 115 12.70 -0.82 -6.76
N ASP A 116 13.00 0.48 -6.76
CA ASP A 116 14.17 1.11 -6.17
C ASP A 116 13.72 2.03 -5.04
N SER A 117 13.90 1.64 -3.78
CA SER A 117 13.20 2.22 -2.64
C SER A 117 14.08 2.37 -1.39
N GLU A 118 13.67 3.24 -0.45
CA GLU A 118 14.36 3.37 0.83
C GLU A 118 13.87 2.36 1.88
N ASN A 119 12.60 1.96 1.82
CA ASN A 119 12.04 0.87 2.61
C ASN A 119 11.47 -0.23 1.71
N GLY A 120 11.18 -1.40 2.30
CA GLY A 120 10.61 -2.53 1.58
C GLY A 120 9.09 -2.48 1.43
N VAL A 121 8.57 -3.50 0.81
CA VAL A 121 7.13 -3.80 0.75
C VAL A 121 6.64 -4.09 2.16
N PHE A 122 5.52 -3.46 2.54
CA PHE A 122 5.00 -3.51 3.90
C PHE A 122 3.52 -3.87 3.93
N LEU A 123 3.20 -5.01 4.56
CA LEU A 123 1.84 -5.46 4.82
C LEU A 123 1.58 -5.49 6.32
N SER A 124 0.51 -4.85 6.78
CA SER A 124 0.12 -4.83 8.18
C SER A 124 -1.39 -4.90 8.35
N GLY A 125 -1.90 -6.11 8.56
CA GLY A 125 -3.26 -6.34 9.02
C GLY A 125 -3.45 -5.99 10.50
N SER A 126 -4.70 -5.90 10.95
CA SER A 126 -5.08 -5.79 12.35
C SER A 126 -5.44 -7.16 12.94
N ASP A 127 -5.55 -7.25 14.26
CA ASP A 127 -5.93 -8.51 14.94
C ASP A 127 -7.35 -8.97 14.55
N GLY A 128 -8.23 -8.05 14.24
CA GLY A 128 -9.61 -8.34 13.83
C GLY A 128 -9.82 -8.41 12.32
N ASN A 129 -8.81 -8.06 11.51
CA ASN A 129 -8.96 -8.02 10.05
C ASN A 129 -7.61 -8.20 9.35
N HIS A 130 -7.33 -9.42 8.94
CA HIS A 130 -6.13 -9.77 8.19
C HIS A 130 -6.23 -9.33 6.72
N ILE A 131 -5.09 -9.17 6.08
CA ILE A 131 -4.97 -9.01 4.64
C ILE A 131 -4.92 -10.41 4.04
N GLU A 132 -5.71 -10.70 2.99
CA GLU A 132 -5.83 -12.07 2.48
C GLU A 132 -5.63 -12.13 0.96
N ASP A 133 -5.17 -13.29 0.49
CA ASP A 133 -5.03 -13.60 -0.94
C ASP A 133 -4.23 -12.54 -1.71
N VAL A 134 -2.94 -12.40 -1.36
CA VAL A 134 -2.03 -11.48 -2.03
C VAL A 134 -0.97 -12.24 -2.82
N LEU A 135 -0.84 -11.92 -4.09
CA LEU A 135 0.22 -12.47 -4.96
C LEU A 135 1.24 -11.39 -5.31
N PHE A 136 2.51 -11.70 -5.09
CA PHE A 136 3.66 -11.01 -5.66
C PHE A 136 4.35 -11.96 -6.65
N GLU A 137 4.31 -11.64 -7.94
CA GLU A 137 4.88 -12.43 -9.03
C GLU A 137 5.87 -11.59 -9.81
N ASN A 138 7.11 -12.03 -9.91
CA ASN A 138 8.19 -11.30 -10.58
C ASN A 138 8.30 -9.86 -10.05
N VAL A 139 8.44 -9.70 -8.73
CA VAL A 139 8.60 -8.42 -8.05
C VAL A 139 10.01 -8.30 -7.48
N THR A 140 10.78 -7.35 -7.98
CA THR A 140 12.13 -7.06 -7.53
C THR A 140 12.15 -5.81 -6.64
N VAL A 141 12.76 -5.91 -5.46
CA VAL A 141 12.93 -4.79 -4.53
C VAL A 141 14.40 -4.56 -4.25
N THR A 142 14.90 -3.40 -4.66
CA THR A 142 16.26 -2.93 -4.36
C THR A 142 16.19 -1.83 -3.31
N LEU A 143 16.80 -2.07 -2.14
CA LEU A 143 16.84 -1.10 -1.05
C LEU A 143 18.08 -0.21 -1.17
N ARG A 144 17.87 1.11 -1.21
CA ARG A 144 18.93 2.12 -1.28
C ARG A 144 18.73 3.22 -0.26
N ASN A 145 19.84 3.76 0.26
CA ASN A 145 19.80 5.00 1.03
C ASN A 145 19.76 6.17 0.04
N LYS A 146 18.67 6.89 0.00
CA LYS A 146 18.49 8.07 -0.85
C LYS A 146 18.36 9.36 -0.03
N SER A 147 18.00 9.24 1.24
CA SER A 147 17.84 10.37 2.15
C SER A 147 18.70 10.22 3.40
N LYS A 148 18.73 11.27 4.24
CA LYS A 148 19.44 11.29 5.53
C LYS A 148 18.69 10.61 6.67
N TRP A 149 17.45 10.18 6.44
CA TRP A 149 16.57 9.68 7.49
C TRP A 149 16.86 8.20 7.83
N PRO A 150 16.69 7.78 9.10
CA PRO A 150 16.95 6.39 9.50
C PRO A 150 16.01 5.42 8.82
N LYS A 151 16.52 4.28 8.37
CA LYS A 151 15.73 3.18 7.81
C LYS A 151 14.90 2.45 8.88
N GLY A 152 14.01 1.56 8.41
CA GLY A 152 13.27 0.68 9.29
C GLY A 152 12.17 1.40 10.08
N ARG A 153 11.63 2.48 9.54
CA ARG A 153 10.49 3.20 10.13
C ARG A 153 9.31 3.13 9.19
N TYR A 154 8.12 2.83 9.73
CA TYR A 154 6.89 2.66 8.96
C TYR A 154 5.76 3.47 9.60
N ASP A 155 5.08 4.27 8.80
CA ASP A 155 4.01 5.15 9.26
C ASP A 155 2.64 4.49 9.02
N LEU A 156 2.02 4.02 10.10
CA LEU A 156 0.70 3.38 10.08
C LEU A 156 -0.46 4.36 10.29
N ARG A 157 -0.15 5.62 10.51
CA ARG A 157 -1.17 6.66 10.70
C ARG A 157 -1.91 6.97 9.39
N PRO A 158 -3.17 7.47 9.45
CA PRO A 158 -4.02 7.52 10.64
C PRO A 158 -4.57 6.14 10.99
N GLY A 159 -4.92 5.96 12.27
CA GLY A 159 -5.55 4.75 12.79
C GLY A 159 -5.51 4.73 14.31
N TYR A 160 -6.48 4.08 14.92
CA TYR A 160 -6.58 3.98 16.37
C TYR A 160 -5.36 3.27 16.96
N GLY A 161 -4.71 3.91 17.90
CA GLY A 161 -3.48 3.37 18.50
C GLY A 161 -2.27 3.28 17.56
N GLN A 162 -2.41 3.70 16.28
CA GLN A 162 -1.35 3.59 15.30
C GLN A 162 -0.33 4.72 15.41
N LYS A 163 0.92 4.38 15.16
CA LYS A 163 2.07 5.26 15.25
C LYS A 163 3.08 4.97 14.16
N ILE A 164 4.20 5.66 14.20
CA ILE A 164 5.40 5.27 13.46
C ILE A 164 6.04 4.10 14.22
N GLU A 165 6.23 2.97 13.54
CA GLU A 165 6.85 1.79 14.11
C GLU A 165 8.29 1.63 13.61
N GLU A 166 9.17 1.16 14.50
CA GLU A 166 10.54 0.79 14.15
C GLU A 166 10.59 -0.72 13.91
N ILE A 167 10.89 -1.09 12.67
CA ILE A 167 10.95 -2.48 12.21
C ILE A 167 12.20 -2.63 11.36
N PRO A 168 12.97 -3.71 11.49
CA PRO A 168 14.15 -3.94 10.65
C PRO A 168 13.82 -3.83 9.17
N SER A 169 14.67 -3.14 8.42
CA SER A 169 14.50 -3.01 6.96
C SER A 169 14.66 -4.36 6.28
N ALA A 170 13.68 -4.75 5.49
CA ALA A 170 13.67 -5.96 4.71
C ALA A 170 13.00 -5.68 3.35
N GLY A 171 13.29 -6.50 2.33
CA GLY A 171 12.60 -6.39 1.03
C GLY A 171 11.09 -6.53 1.17
N PHE A 172 10.66 -7.45 2.03
CA PHE A 172 9.25 -7.66 2.39
C PHE A 172 9.12 -7.83 3.90
N TYR A 173 8.18 -7.12 4.48
CA TYR A 173 7.72 -7.30 5.86
C TYR A 173 6.21 -7.46 5.89
N MET A 174 5.74 -8.54 6.49
CA MET A 174 4.31 -8.88 6.51
C MET A 174 3.90 -9.37 7.90
N ARG A 175 2.76 -8.91 8.37
CA ARG A 175 2.13 -9.41 9.58
C ARG A 175 0.62 -9.41 9.43
N ARG A 176 -0.05 -10.37 10.04
CA ARG A 176 -1.51 -10.57 9.95
C ARG A 176 -1.96 -10.51 8.48
N ALA A 177 -1.27 -11.30 7.67
CA ALA A 177 -1.52 -11.45 6.26
C ALA A 177 -1.53 -12.95 5.94
N ASP A 178 -2.64 -13.44 5.41
CA ASP A 178 -2.88 -14.84 5.13
C ASP A 178 -2.89 -15.07 3.62
N ASP A 179 -2.56 -16.29 3.20
CA ASP A 179 -2.53 -16.69 1.79
C ASP A 179 -1.68 -15.75 0.90
N VAL A 180 -0.50 -15.36 1.40
CA VAL A 180 0.44 -14.54 0.64
C VAL A 180 1.39 -15.44 -0.15
N THR A 181 1.40 -15.25 -1.46
CA THR A 181 2.28 -15.98 -2.38
C THR A 181 3.36 -15.06 -2.93
N LEU A 182 4.63 -15.46 -2.80
CA LEU A 182 5.78 -14.84 -3.46
C LEU A 182 6.32 -15.84 -4.48
N ARG A 183 6.39 -15.45 -5.76
CA ARG A 183 6.96 -16.29 -6.82
C ARG A 183 7.58 -15.48 -7.95
N ASN A 184 8.49 -16.11 -8.66
CA ASN A 184 9.06 -15.67 -9.92
C ASN A 184 8.52 -16.53 -11.07
#